data_886e9821e31aaeb1419eea191c1c32db
#
_entry.id   886e9821e31aaeb1419eea191c1c32db
#
_cell.length_a   1.000
_cell.length_b   1.000
_cell.length_c   1.000
_cell.angle_alpha   90.00
_cell.angle_beta   90.00
_cell.angle_gamma   90.00
#
_symmetry.space_group_name_H-M   'P 1'
#
loop_
_entity.id
_entity.type
_entity.pdbx_description
1 polymer ?
#
loop_
_entity_poly.entity_id
_entity_poly.type
_entity_poly.pdbx_seq_one_letter_code
_entity_poly.pdbx_strand_id
1 'polypeptide(L)'
;MRPLIIFLTGGTILALQLIASRIMTPYFGVSLFIWTSILSITLLFLALGYAAGGRLTRVWARPRLDLAFQLAPGLSALWLVAACRLYPAVFRPLALWDLLGGSFVACLILLSGPLLLLSALNPLLVALNRDAAAGDDGGSGWVFFVSTIGSVAGVLVCAFLIIPYAGNRDAVLLLAAALSLTGLLRRRGDGPLARRHRLALAVLSAVGLVSTGLLAEVPGGAVRTARDGDGNTWTVLAEAPSAFGGLKVVSIADPAGVAPVRALLRDGLVQNAMAADGRSDALFAYALENLALSAVPAPKRALVLGLGAGFVPMALAARGVSVDVVEIDPKVVEVAGRHFGFRAGAVGVHTEDARTFVRRCAEPYDIVLVDLFNGDGMPEHLVTLEFMTDLANCLTPGGAVAANTFFATGNPLSQRLLIATMTRVFGRVLFLPEDTGAELSNGYLLASRTAPLDRRAVGTDGLPDDLRPVFVRALRNGRVIAAGDATLAGLAPLTDDANAWSRVGTDFQVAFRRHLLRQTPAEILLN
;
A
#
# COMPACT_ATOMS: atom_id res chain seq x y z
N MET A 1 5.56 -0.79 37.57
CA MET A 1 6.17 -1.62 36.50
C MET A 1 5.14 -2.46 35.74
N ARG A 2 4.27 -3.24 36.39
CA ARG A 2 3.21 -4.01 35.71
C ARG A 2 2.30 -3.14 34.82
N PRO A 3 1.84 -1.93 35.24
CA PRO A 3 1.05 -1.06 34.37
C PRO A 3 1.81 -0.62 33.11
N LEU A 4 3.12 -0.38 33.20
CA LEU A 4 3.94 -0.04 32.04
C LEU A 4 4.01 -1.20 31.03
N ILE A 5 4.11 -2.45 31.51
CA ILE A 5 4.09 -3.62 30.65
C ILE A 5 2.74 -3.71 29.93
N ILE A 6 1.62 -3.54 30.64
CA ILE A 6 0.27 -3.54 30.04
C ILE A 6 0.10 -2.42 29.02
N PHE A 7 0.61 -1.22 29.31
CA PHE A 7 0.60 -0.10 28.38
C PHE A 7 1.37 -0.43 27.08
N LEU A 8 2.61 -0.92 27.22
CA LEU A 8 3.45 -1.28 26.07
C LEU A 8 2.86 -2.44 25.26
N THR A 9 2.33 -3.47 25.93
CA THR A 9 1.75 -4.63 25.24
C THR A 9 0.43 -4.29 24.56
N GLY A 10 -0.40 -3.45 25.17
CA GLY A 10 -1.59 -2.90 24.53
C GLY A 10 -1.22 -2.13 23.24
N GLY A 11 -0.22 -1.23 23.33
CA GLY A 11 0.29 -0.49 22.20
C GLY A 11 0.81 -1.38 21.08
N THR A 12 1.55 -2.45 21.44
CA THR A 12 2.08 -3.42 20.46
C THR A 12 0.97 -4.15 19.72
N ILE A 13 -0.11 -4.54 20.39
CA ILE A 13 -1.24 -5.25 19.77
C ILE A 13 -1.81 -4.46 18.58
N LEU A 14 -2.15 -3.18 18.76
CA LEU A 14 -2.73 -2.39 17.69
C LEU A 14 -1.69 -1.90 16.67
N ALA A 15 -0.48 -1.55 17.12
CA ALA A 15 0.62 -1.21 16.20
C ALA A 15 0.92 -2.36 15.24
N LEU A 16 0.90 -3.60 15.74
CA LEU A 16 1.17 -4.79 14.94
C LEU A 16 0.13 -5.00 13.83
N GLN A 17 -1.14 -4.63 14.05
CA GLN A 17 -2.18 -4.71 13.01
C GLN A 17 -1.89 -3.77 11.83
N LEU A 18 -1.48 -2.53 12.13
CA LEU A 18 -1.09 -1.57 11.09
C LEU A 18 0.11 -2.06 10.29
N ILE A 19 1.14 -2.58 10.97
CA ILE A 19 2.33 -3.08 10.30
C ILE A 19 2.01 -4.35 9.51
N ALA A 20 1.17 -5.23 10.05
CA ALA A 20 0.75 -6.45 9.35
C ALA A 20 0.04 -6.13 8.02
N SER A 21 -0.86 -5.13 7.98
CA SER A 21 -1.50 -4.72 6.74
C SER A 21 -0.46 -4.30 5.69
N ARG A 22 0.57 -3.58 6.09
CA ARG A 22 1.65 -3.11 5.19
C ARG A 22 2.58 -4.23 4.71
N ILE A 23 2.92 -5.18 5.58
CA ILE A 23 3.70 -6.37 5.19
C ILE A 23 2.92 -7.23 4.21
N MET A 24 1.61 -7.31 4.36
CA MET A 24 0.74 -8.12 3.52
C MET A 24 0.43 -7.47 2.17
N THR A 25 0.44 -6.14 2.09
CA THR A 25 0.09 -5.38 0.87
C THR A 25 0.85 -5.82 -0.38
N PRO A 26 2.18 -6.02 -0.41
CA PRO A 26 2.90 -6.46 -1.60
C PRO A 26 2.42 -7.82 -2.14
N TYR A 27 1.87 -8.67 -1.29
CA TYR A 27 1.44 -10.03 -1.63
C TYR A 27 -0.05 -10.15 -1.92
N PHE A 28 -0.89 -9.49 -1.11
CA PHE A 28 -2.35 -9.65 -1.13
C PHE A 28 -3.09 -8.41 -1.65
N GLY A 29 -2.39 -7.31 -1.92
CA GLY A 29 -2.95 -6.05 -2.39
C GLY A 29 -3.54 -5.17 -1.29
N VAL A 30 -4.07 -4.00 -1.68
CA VAL A 30 -4.83 -3.10 -0.80
C VAL A 30 -6.31 -3.46 -0.96
N SER A 31 -6.77 -4.49 -0.25
CA SER A 31 -8.11 -5.02 -0.45
C SER A 31 -8.88 -5.23 0.85
N LEU A 32 -10.20 -5.35 0.72
CA LEU A 32 -11.08 -5.73 1.82
C LEU A 32 -10.66 -7.09 2.44
N PHE A 33 -10.04 -7.98 1.66
CA PHE A 33 -9.56 -9.28 2.13
C PHE A 33 -8.53 -9.17 3.25
N ILE A 34 -7.54 -8.27 3.11
CA ILE A 34 -6.53 -8.04 4.16
C ILE A 34 -7.19 -7.54 5.43
N TRP A 35 -8.04 -6.50 5.34
CA TRP A 35 -8.68 -5.93 6.52
C TRP A 35 -9.63 -6.90 7.20
N THR A 36 -10.40 -7.67 6.44
CA THR A 36 -11.28 -8.72 6.99
C THR A 36 -10.46 -9.77 7.73
N SER A 37 -9.35 -10.21 7.15
CA SER A 37 -8.47 -11.21 7.77
C SER A 37 -7.82 -10.68 9.05
N ILE A 38 -7.27 -9.46 9.02
CA ILE A 38 -6.64 -8.82 10.19
C ILE A 38 -7.65 -8.67 11.33
N LEU A 39 -8.82 -8.09 11.06
CA LEU A 39 -9.84 -7.86 12.08
C LEU A 39 -10.37 -9.18 12.66
N SER A 40 -10.70 -10.16 11.81
CA SER A 40 -11.22 -11.45 12.23
C SER A 40 -10.21 -12.20 13.09
N ILE A 41 -8.96 -12.33 12.65
CA ILE A 41 -7.91 -13.02 13.40
C ILE A 41 -7.58 -12.27 14.69
N THR A 42 -7.55 -10.94 14.65
CA THR A 42 -7.32 -10.15 15.86
C THR A 42 -8.39 -10.40 16.92
N LEU A 43 -9.65 -10.23 16.58
CA LEU A 43 -10.75 -10.42 17.53
C LEU A 43 -10.78 -11.84 18.07
N LEU A 44 -10.57 -12.83 17.20
CA LEU A 44 -10.53 -14.24 17.61
C LEU A 44 -9.40 -14.49 18.63
N PHE A 45 -8.18 -14.07 18.33
CA PHE A 45 -7.03 -14.33 19.21
C PHE A 45 -7.00 -13.46 20.47
N LEU A 46 -7.59 -12.26 20.44
CA LEU A 46 -7.87 -11.50 21.66
C LEU A 46 -8.84 -12.24 22.56
N ALA A 47 -9.96 -12.74 22.03
CA ALA A 47 -10.94 -13.50 22.79
C ALA A 47 -10.35 -14.80 23.37
N LEU A 48 -9.60 -15.55 22.56
CA LEU A 48 -8.91 -16.77 22.98
C LEU A 48 -7.87 -16.48 24.08
N GLY A 49 -7.12 -15.39 23.96
CA GLY A 49 -6.14 -15.00 24.97
C GLY A 49 -6.79 -14.56 26.28
N TYR A 50 -7.87 -13.80 26.25
CA TYR A 50 -8.65 -13.48 27.45
C TYR A 50 -9.20 -14.74 28.11
N ALA A 51 -9.76 -15.66 27.33
CA ALA A 51 -10.27 -16.94 27.84
C ALA A 51 -9.17 -17.81 28.44
N ALA A 52 -8.03 -17.93 27.75
CA ALA A 52 -6.87 -18.68 28.23
C ALA A 52 -6.29 -18.06 29.51
N GLY A 53 -6.07 -16.75 29.55
CA GLY A 53 -5.62 -16.03 30.73
C GLY A 53 -6.57 -16.23 31.91
N GLY A 54 -7.88 -16.06 31.70
CA GLY A 54 -8.90 -16.29 32.72
C GLY A 54 -8.96 -17.73 33.19
N ARG A 55 -8.72 -18.72 32.31
CA ARG A 55 -8.62 -20.14 32.76
C ARG A 55 -7.36 -20.40 33.59
N LEU A 56 -6.22 -19.85 33.18
CA LEU A 56 -4.97 -19.99 33.94
C LEU A 56 -5.08 -19.41 35.35
N THR A 57 -5.79 -18.31 35.55
CA THR A 57 -5.99 -17.72 36.89
C THR A 57 -6.75 -18.61 37.84
N ARG A 58 -7.55 -19.58 37.37
CA ARG A 58 -8.27 -20.56 38.16
C ARG A 58 -7.45 -21.79 38.50
N VAL A 59 -6.44 -22.12 37.70
CA VAL A 59 -5.70 -23.39 37.81
C VAL A 59 -4.30 -23.18 38.37
N TRP A 60 -3.67 -22.03 38.13
CA TRP A 60 -2.29 -21.80 38.51
C TRP A 60 -2.15 -20.97 39.79
N ALA A 61 -1.17 -21.34 40.62
CA ALA A 61 -0.79 -20.52 41.76
C ALA A 61 -0.13 -19.19 41.33
N ARG A 62 -0.25 -18.18 42.18
CA ARG A 62 0.28 -16.81 41.93
C ARG A 62 1.72 -16.76 41.40
N PRO A 63 2.70 -17.57 41.89
CA PRO A 63 4.06 -17.53 41.35
C PRO A 63 4.15 -17.95 39.87
N ARG A 64 3.31 -18.92 39.43
CA ARG A 64 3.26 -19.35 38.02
C ARG A 64 2.57 -18.30 37.14
N LEU A 65 1.52 -17.64 37.65
CA LEU A 65 0.85 -16.54 36.95
C LEU A 65 1.78 -15.35 36.77
N ASP A 66 2.56 -14.99 37.79
CA ASP A 66 3.55 -13.92 37.70
C ASP A 66 4.67 -14.25 36.68
N LEU A 67 5.12 -15.49 36.64
CA LEU A 67 6.07 -15.96 35.65
C LEU A 67 5.50 -15.89 34.23
N ALA A 68 4.27 -16.38 34.01
CA ALA A 68 3.59 -16.31 32.71
C ALA A 68 3.41 -14.84 32.24
N PHE A 69 2.99 -13.96 33.15
CA PHE A 69 2.86 -12.52 32.87
C PHE A 69 4.18 -11.89 32.40
N GLN A 70 5.29 -12.32 32.97
CA GLN A 70 6.61 -11.78 32.64
C GLN A 70 7.23 -12.41 31.39
N LEU A 71 6.92 -13.67 31.08
CA LEU A 71 7.45 -14.38 29.90
C LEU A 71 6.69 -14.03 28.61
N ALA A 72 5.41 -13.74 28.69
CA ALA A 72 4.55 -13.56 27.52
C ALA A 72 5.05 -12.48 26.53
N PRO A 73 5.52 -11.29 26.95
CA PRO A 73 6.06 -10.31 26.01
C PRO A 73 7.31 -10.81 25.27
N GLY A 74 8.25 -11.45 25.98
CA GLY A 74 9.47 -11.99 25.37
C GLY A 74 9.18 -13.15 24.40
N LEU A 75 8.22 -14.03 24.73
CA LEU A 75 7.76 -15.08 23.82
C LEU A 75 7.07 -14.48 22.56
N SER A 76 6.29 -13.41 22.75
CA SER A 76 5.71 -12.67 21.64
C SER A 76 6.78 -12.03 20.74
N ALA A 77 7.86 -11.50 21.33
CA ALA A 77 8.99 -10.97 20.58
C ALA A 77 9.66 -12.05 19.72
N LEU A 78 9.92 -13.25 20.30
CA LEU A 78 10.48 -14.36 19.54
C LEU A 78 9.57 -14.84 18.42
N TRP A 79 8.25 -14.86 18.65
CA TRP A 79 7.29 -15.15 17.60
C TRP A 79 7.38 -14.15 16.44
N LEU A 80 7.46 -12.86 16.73
CA LEU A 80 7.58 -11.80 15.72
C LEU A 80 8.89 -11.96 14.91
N VAL A 81 9.99 -12.26 15.60
CA VAL A 81 11.27 -12.54 14.94
C VAL A 81 11.16 -13.76 14.01
N ALA A 82 10.54 -14.84 14.48
CA ALA A 82 10.31 -16.03 13.66
C ALA A 82 9.38 -15.75 12.46
N ALA A 83 8.32 -15.00 12.68
CA ALA A 83 7.42 -14.55 11.61
C ALA A 83 8.15 -13.71 10.55
N CYS A 84 9.04 -12.79 10.95
CA CYS A 84 9.88 -12.01 10.05
C CYS A 84 10.85 -12.88 9.19
N ARG A 85 11.24 -14.06 9.69
CA ARG A 85 12.02 -15.01 8.90
C ARG A 85 11.17 -15.84 7.94
N LEU A 86 9.94 -16.14 8.35
CA LEU A 86 9.08 -17.09 7.64
C LEU A 86 8.29 -16.43 6.51
N TYR A 87 7.72 -15.21 6.74
CA TYR A 87 6.78 -14.61 5.80
C TYR A 87 7.34 -14.45 4.37
N PRO A 88 8.64 -14.12 4.14
CA PRO A 88 9.14 -13.95 2.78
C PRO A 88 9.03 -15.22 1.92
N ALA A 89 9.19 -16.38 2.56
CA ALA A 89 9.11 -17.68 1.87
C ALA A 89 7.67 -18.16 1.67
N VAL A 90 6.73 -17.72 2.54
CA VAL A 90 5.39 -18.33 2.62
C VAL A 90 4.30 -17.46 2.01
N PHE A 91 4.40 -16.12 2.06
CA PHE A 91 3.31 -15.24 1.64
C PHE A 91 3.04 -15.29 0.13
N ARG A 92 4.10 -15.35 -0.69
CA ARG A 92 3.93 -15.48 -2.15
C ARG A 92 3.19 -16.77 -2.54
N PRO A 93 3.59 -17.98 -2.10
CA PRO A 93 2.82 -19.20 -2.35
C PRO A 93 1.38 -19.14 -1.87
N LEU A 94 1.15 -18.58 -0.67
CA LEU A 94 -0.20 -18.42 -0.12
C LEU A 94 -1.08 -17.51 -0.98
N ALA A 95 -0.56 -16.38 -1.43
CA ALA A 95 -1.29 -15.44 -2.27
C ALA A 95 -1.57 -16.01 -3.67
N LEU A 96 -0.66 -16.83 -4.22
CA LEU A 96 -0.86 -17.52 -5.50
C LEU A 96 -1.88 -18.67 -5.39
N TRP A 97 -1.97 -19.31 -4.22
CA TRP A 97 -2.98 -20.34 -3.95
C TRP A 97 -4.39 -19.74 -3.89
N ASP A 98 -4.62 -18.80 -2.98
CA ASP A 98 -5.88 -18.08 -2.83
C ASP A 98 -5.67 -16.77 -2.06
N LEU A 99 -6.16 -15.63 -2.57
CA LEU A 99 -5.94 -14.35 -1.93
C LEU A 99 -6.68 -14.22 -0.59
N LEU A 100 -7.92 -14.72 -0.50
CA LEU A 100 -8.69 -14.64 0.74
C LEU A 100 -8.16 -15.64 1.77
N GLY A 101 -8.17 -16.94 1.48
CA GLY A 101 -7.67 -17.98 2.38
C GLY A 101 -6.20 -17.79 2.74
N GLY A 102 -5.38 -17.42 1.75
CA GLY A 102 -3.96 -17.11 1.96
C GLY A 102 -3.75 -15.92 2.90
N SER A 103 -4.58 -14.87 2.82
CA SER A 103 -4.50 -13.73 3.73
C SER A 103 -4.84 -14.10 5.17
N PHE A 104 -5.83 -14.98 5.38
CA PHE A 104 -6.12 -15.52 6.73
C PHE A 104 -4.94 -16.31 7.31
N VAL A 105 -4.31 -17.18 6.50
CA VAL A 105 -3.13 -17.95 6.94
C VAL A 105 -1.94 -17.02 7.20
N ALA A 106 -1.73 -16.01 6.38
CA ALA A 106 -0.69 -15.00 6.59
C ALA A 106 -0.91 -14.23 7.90
N CYS A 107 -2.15 -13.82 8.20
CA CYS A 107 -2.52 -13.21 9.47
C CYS A 107 -2.28 -14.14 10.66
N LEU A 108 -2.58 -15.44 10.55
CA LEU A 108 -2.27 -16.41 11.59
C LEU A 108 -0.77 -16.46 11.88
N ILE A 109 0.07 -16.46 10.85
CA ILE A 109 1.53 -16.49 11.02
C ILE A 109 2.03 -15.23 11.74
N LEU A 110 1.55 -14.04 11.35
CA LEU A 110 2.03 -12.78 11.92
C LEU A 110 1.44 -12.49 13.30
N LEU A 111 0.14 -12.72 13.48
CA LEU A 111 -0.62 -12.12 14.57
C LEU A 111 -0.99 -13.10 15.69
N SER A 112 -1.20 -14.40 15.40
CA SER A 112 -1.83 -15.32 16.36
C SER A 112 -1.07 -15.44 17.68
N GLY A 113 0.22 -15.69 17.64
CA GLY A 113 1.05 -15.86 18.84
C GLY A 113 1.11 -14.59 19.71
N PRO A 114 1.54 -13.45 19.17
CA PRO A 114 1.56 -12.19 19.92
C PRO A 114 0.20 -11.82 20.49
N LEU A 115 -0.88 -11.90 19.70
CA LEU A 115 -2.22 -11.53 20.15
C LEU A 115 -2.71 -12.43 21.30
N LEU A 116 -2.53 -13.76 21.17
CA LEU A 116 -2.89 -14.71 22.21
C LEU A 116 -2.15 -14.45 23.54
N LEU A 117 -0.83 -14.28 23.45
CA LEU A 117 0.02 -14.11 24.61
C LEU A 117 -0.18 -12.75 25.30
N LEU A 118 -0.23 -11.67 24.51
CA LEU A 118 -0.34 -10.31 25.07
C LEU A 118 -1.74 -10.02 25.61
N SER A 119 -2.81 -10.52 24.98
CA SER A 119 -4.18 -10.34 25.49
C SER A 119 -4.41 -11.11 26.81
N ALA A 120 -3.77 -12.26 26.99
CA ALA A 120 -3.85 -13.01 28.25
C ALA A 120 -3.29 -12.22 29.45
N LEU A 121 -2.47 -11.19 29.24
CA LEU A 121 -1.87 -10.39 30.32
C LEU A 121 -2.90 -9.61 31.13
N ASN A 122 -3.99 -9.13 30.51
CA ASN A 122 -5.01 -8.36 31.23
C ASN A 122 -5.67 -9.19 32.36
N PRO A 123 -6.26 -10.37 32.11
CA PRO A 123 -6.83 -11.19 33.20
C PRO A 123 -5.76 -11.69 34.17
N LEU A 124 -4.54 -11.97 33.70
CA LEU A 124 -3.45 -12.35 34.60
C LEU A 124 -3.10 -11.21 35.56
N LEU A 125 -3.02 -9.96 35.10
CA LEU A 125 -2.71 -8.82 35.96
C LEU A 125 -3.85 -8.55 36.98
N VAL A 126 -5.11 -8.61 36.54
CA VAL A 126 -6.27 -8.48 37.44
C VAL A 126 -6.18 -9.51 38.58
N ALA A 127 -5.90 -10.79 38.24
CA ALA A 127 -5.75 -11.83 39.24
C ALA A 127 -4.53 -11.64 40.16
N LEU A 128 -3.43 -11.12 39.64
CA LEU A 128 -2.24 -10.82 40.44
C LEU A 128 -2.39 -9.61 41.34
N ASN A 129 -3.29 -8.67 41.02
CA ASN A 129 -3.57 -7.50 41.85
C ASN A 129 -4.66 -7.78 42.89
N ARG A 130 -5.56 -8.75 42.65
CA ARG A 130 -6.70 -9.05 43.50
C ARG A 130 -6.24 -9.49 44.87
N ASP A 131 -6.76 -8.83 45.93
CA ASP A 131 -6.64 -9.25 47.29
C ASP A 131 -7.91 -10.04 47.69
N ALA A 132 -7.75 -11.35 47.87
CA ALA A 132 -8.87 -12.22 48.23
C ALA A 132 -9.50 -11.88 49.58
N ALA A 133 -8.75 -11.25 50.51
CA ALA A 133 -9.23 -10.86 51.81
C ALA A 133 -10.05 -9.55 51.78
N ALA A 134 -9.81 -8.68 50.80
CA ALA A 134 -10.48 -7.38 50.67
C ALA A 134 -11.75 -7.40 49.80
N GLY A 135 -12.05 -8.52 49.11
CA GLY A 135 -13.18 -8.61 48.16
C GLY A 135 -13.09 -7.66 46.94
N ASP A 136 -11.89 -7.21 46.64
CA ASP A 136 -11.60 -6.22 45.62
C ASP A 136 -11.67 -6.84 44.19
N ASP A 137 -11.99 -6.07 43.18
CA ASP A 137 -12.06 -6.47 41.77
C ASP A 137 -10.66 -6.59 41.07
N GLY A 138 -9.58 -6.42 41.83
CA GLY A 138 -8.21 -6.42 41.32
C GLY A 138 -7.88 -5.23 40.41
N GLY A 139 -8.67 -4.16 40.49
CA GLY A 139 -8.52 -2.97 39.66
C GLY A 139 -8.76 -3.25 38.18
N SER A 140 -9.73 -4.10 37.84
CA SER A 140 -10.01 -4.52 36.46
C SER A 140 -10.21 -3.34 35.52
N GLY A 141 -11.03 -2.35 35.91
CA GLY A 141 -11.26 -1.13 35.16
C GLY A 141 -9.95 -0.37 34.85
N TRP A 142 -9.06 -0.26 35.86
CA TRP A 142 -7.76 0.40 35.69
C TRP A 142 -6.84 -0.37 34.75
N VAL A 143 -6.80 -1.70 34.82
CA VAL A 143 -5.96 -2.53 33.93
C VAL A 143 -6.40 -2.37 32.47
N PHE A 144 -7.70 -2.45 32.20
CA PHE A 144 -8.23 -2.26 30.85
C PHE A 144 -8.04 -0.81 30.36
N PHE A 145 -8.22 0.18 31.22
CA PHE A 145 -7.95 1.59 30.88
C PHE A 145 -6.51 1.79 30.42
N VAL A 146 -5.52 1.32 31.20
CA VAL A 146 -4.09 1.45 30.87
C VAL A 146 -3.76 0.71 29.57
N SER A 147 -4.33 -0.50 29.38
CA SER A 147 -4.15 -1.27 28.14
C SER A 147 -4.71 -0.52 26.92
N THR A 148 -5.90 0.07 27.03
CA THR A 148 -6.56 0.79 25.95
C THR A 148 -5.81 2.08 25.60
N ILE A 149 -5.40 2.86 26.60
CA ILE A 149 -4.60 4.07 26.36
C ILE A 149 -3.24 3.70 25.73
N GLY A 150 -2.62 2.62 26.18
CA GLY A 150 -1.44 2.06 25.53
C GLY A 150 -1.68 1.72 24.07
N SER A 151 -2.82 1.10 23.75
CA SER A 151 -3.21 0.76 22.39
C SER A 151 -3.34 2.00 21.49
N VAL A 152 -4.02 3.05 21.96
CA VAL A 152 -4.13 4.33 21.24
C VAL A 152 -2.75 4.96 21.01
N ALA A 153 -1.93 5.04 22.06
CA ALA A 153 -0.58 5.58 21.95
C ALA A 153 0.28 4.77 20.96
N GLY A 154 0.21 3.44 21.01
CA GLY A 154 0.92 2.56 20.10
C GLY A 154 0.55 2.75 18.63
N VAL A 155 -0.75 2.91 18.33
CA VAL A 155 -1.21 3.24 16.96
C VAL A 155 -0.66 4.57 16.49
N LEU A 156 -0.75 5.63 17.31
CA LEU A 156 -0.26 6.96 16.94
C LEU A 156 1.25 6.96 16.71
N VAL A 157 2.02 6.35 17.62
CA VAL A 157 3.48 6.22 17.46
C VAL A 157 3.82 5.41 16.21
N CYS A 158 3.12 4.30 15.97
CA CYS A 158 3.34 3.48 14.80
C CYS A 158 3.03 4.23 13.51
N ALA A 159 1.85 4.88 13.43
CA ALA A 159 1.40 5.55 12.22
C ALA A 159 2.23 6.78 11.85
N PHE A 160 2.61 7.60 12.85
CA PHE A 160 3.22 8.89 12.60
C PHE A 160 4.73 8.93 12.82
N LEU A 161 5.31 8.00 13.60
CA LEU A 161 6.74 8.00 13.92
C LEU A 161 7.48 6.76 13.38
N ILE A 162 6.85 5.58 13.29
CA ILE A 162 7.55 4.39 12.83
C ILE A 162 7.38 4.21 11.32
N ILE A 163 6.16 4.10 10.85
CA ILE A 163 5.85 3.79 9.44
C ILE A 163 6.47 4.77 8.43
N PRO A 164 6.49 6.10 8.65
CA PRO A 164 7.06 7.03 7.68
C PRO A 164 8.58 6.95 7.53
N TYR A 165 9.27 6.35 8.51
CA TYR A 165 10.74 6.37 8.58
C TYR A 165 11.39 4.99 8.63
N ALA A 166 10.63 3.94 8.93
CA ALA A 166 11.13 2.58 9.01
C ALA A 166 10.48 1.68 7.96
N GLY A 167 11.24 0.76 7.39
CA GLY A 167 10.69 -0.33 6.59
C GLY A 167 9.72 -1.19 7.41
N ASN A 168 8.80 -1.87 6.74
CA ASN A 168 7.78 -2.67 7.43
C ASN A 168 8.39 -3.76 8.31
N ARG A 169 9.46 -4.40 7.83
CA ARG A 169 10.23 -5.39 8.58
C ARG A 169 10.88 -4.78 9.83
N ASP A 170 11.54 -3.63 9.68
CA ASP A 170 12.21 -2.96 10.78
C ASP A 170 11.21 -2.50 11.85
N ALA A 171 10.01 -2.09 11.44
CA ALA A 171 8.92 -1.74 12.35
C ALA A 171 8.51 -2.94 13.23
N VAL A 172 8.38 -4.16 12.68
CA VAL A 172 8.13 -5.37 13.49
C VAL A 172 9.29 -5.65 14.43
N LEU A 173 10.53 -5.52 13.96
CA LEU A 173 11.72 -5.75 14.77
C LEU A 173 11.83 -4.74 15.91
N LEU A 174 11.44 -3.47 15.71
CA LEU A 174 11.33 -2.47 16.77
C LEU A 174 10.31 -2.87 17.84
N LEU A 175 9.13 -3.38 17.43
CA LEU A 175 8.14 -3.91 18.38
C LEU A 175 8.68 -5.14 19.13
N ALA A 176 9.36 -6.05 18.45
CA ALA A 176 9.97 -7.22 19.08
C ALA A 176 11.06 -6.81 20.09
N ALA A 177 11.89 -5.81 19.77
CA ALA A 177 12.89 -5.26 20.68
C ALA A 177 12.22 -4.62 21.92
N ALA A 178 11.19 -3.81 21.73
CA ALA A 178 10.44 -3.19 22.82
C ALA A 178 9.83 -4.23 23.76
N LEU A 179 9.23 -5.31 23.21
CA LEU A 179 8.71 -6.41 24.00
C LEU A 179 9.81 -7.17 24.75
N SER A 180 10.96 -7.41 24.09
CA SER A 180 12.10 -8.09 24.72
C SER A 180 12.65 -7.29 25.91
N LEU A 181 12.70 -5.96 25.81
CA LEU A 181 13.15 -5.08 26.88
C LEU A 181 12.25 -5.13 28.13
N THR A 182 10.97 -5.50 27.99
CA THR A 182 10.05 -5.60 29.16
C THR A 182 10.53 -6.63 30.18
N GLY A 183 11.24 -7.69 29.75
CA GLY A 183 11.82 -8.70 30.64
C GLY A 183 12.93 -8.14 31.57
N LEU A 184 13.56 -7.03 31.18
CA LEU A 184 14.58 -6.33 31.99
C LEU A 184 13.98 -5.41 33.05
N LEU A 185 12.69 -5.05 32.91
CA LEU A 185 11.97 -4.14 33.83
C LEU A 185 11.57 -4.80 35.16
N ARG A 186 12.16 -5.91 35.59
CA ARG A 186 11.76 -6.65 36.78
C ARG A 186 12.26 -6.03 38.08
N ARG A 187 11.39 -6.02 39.14
CA ARG A 187 11.82 -5.75 40.53
C ARG A 187 12.65 -6.91 41.08
N ARG A 188 13.67 -6.59 41.88
CA ARG A 188 14.53 -7.53 42.61
C ARG A 188 13.68 -8.31 43.65
N GLY A 189 13.64 -9.64 43.52
CA GLY A 189 13.11 -10.56 44.56
C GLY A 189 14.24 -11.46 45.01
N ASP A 190 14.25 -11.82 46.30
CA ASP A 190 15.26 -12.70 46.90
C ASP A 190 14.75 -14.13 46.98
N GLY A 191 15.61 -15.11 46.62
CA GLY A 191 15.34 -16.53 46.69
C GLY A 191 15.81 -17.34 45.47
N PRO A 192 16.04 -18.67 45.62
CA PRO A 192 16.59 -19.52 44.55
C PRO A 192 15.66 -19.66 43.34
N LEU A 193 14.34 -19.75 43.56
CA LEU A 193 13.32 -19.75 42.49
C LEU A 193 13.31 -18.40 41.72
N ALA A 194 13.43 -17.28 42.46
CA ALA A 194 13.51 -15.95 41.87
C ALA A 194 14.78 -15.76 41.01
N ARG A 195 15.87 -16.43 41.38
CA ARG A 195 17.12 -16.41 40.59
C ARG A 195 16.99 -17.17 39.28
N ARG A 196 16.37 -18.36 39.27
CA ARG A 196 16.11 -19.15 38.04
C ARG A 196 15.17 -18.40 37.09
N HIS A 197 14.10 -17.79 37.60
CA HIS A 197 13.16 -16.99 36.81
C HIS A 197 13.85 -15.75 36.21
N ARG A 198 14.72 -15.07 36.99
CA ARG A 198 15.50 -13.93 36.49
C ARG A 198 16.44 -14.34 35.35
N LEU A 199 17.11 -15.47 35.48
CA LEU A 199 17.99 -15.99 34.44
C LEU A 199 17.19 -16.30 33.17
N ALA A 200 16.06 -17.00 33.30
CA ALA A 200 15.19 -17.32 32.16
C ALA A 200 14.70 -16.05 31.41
N LEU A 201 14.28 -15.03 32.16
CA LEU A 201 13.86 -13.74 31.58
C LEU A 201 15.02 -12.99 30.93
N ALA A 202 16.18 -12.96 31.57
CA ALA A 202 17.38 -12.33 31.00
C ALA A 202 17.83 -13.04 29.70
N VAL A 203 17.83 -14.37 29.72
CA VAL A 203 18.14 -15.17 28.53
C VAL A 203 17.11 -14.93 27.42
N LEU A 204 15.80 -14.95 27.75
CA LEU A 204 14.75 -14.71 26.76
C LEU A 204 14.87 -13.29 26.16
N SER A 205 15.11 -12.27 26.99
CA SER A 205 15.32 -10.90 26.53
C SER A 205 16.59 -10.78 25.68
N ALA A 206 17.69 -11.40 26.11
CA ALA A 206 18.94 -11.39 25.35
C ALA A 206 18.79 -12.11 23.99
N VAL A 207 18.14 -13.28 23.96
CA VAL A 207 17.86 -14.00 22.71
C VAL A 207 16.97 -13.16 21.79
N GLY A 208 15.91 -12.55 22.32
CA GLY A 208 15.05 -11.68 21.54
C GLY A 208 15.79 -10.48 20.95
N LEU A 209 16.59 -9.77 21.75
CA LEU A 209 17.38 -8.62 21.28
C LEU A 209 18.46 -9.01 20.28
N VAL A 210 19.21 -10.09 20.55
CA VAL A 210 20.25 -10.58 19.63
C VAL A 210 19.62 -11.03 18.31
N SER A 211 18.52 -11.79 18.36
CA SER A 211 17.81 -12.22 17.15
C SER A 211 17.26 -11.03 16.35
N THR A 212 16.75 -10.00 17.03
CA THR A 212 16.31 -8.74 16.40
C THR A 212 17.49 -8.03 15.74
N GLY A 213 18.63 -7.88 16.45
CA GLY A 213 19.86 -7.28 15.91
C GLY A 213 20.39 -8.02 14.69
N LEU A 214 20.49 -9.35 14.75
CA LEU A 214 20.95 -10.17 13.62
C LEU A 214 20.03 -10.04 12.39
N LEU A 215 18.72 -9.82 12.59
CA LEU A 215 17.79 -9.57 11.49
C LEU A 215 17.90 -8.16 10.94
N ALA A 216 18.13 -7.18 11.80
CA ALA A 216 18.33 -5.79 11.39
C ALA A 216 19.67 -5.60 10.65
N GLU A 217 20.69 -6.37 11.02
CA GLU A 217 22.01 -6.35 10.36
C GLU A 217 22.02 -7.05 8.99
N VAL A 218 20.99 -7.83 8.62
CA VAL A 218 20.81 -8.26 7.22
C VAL A 218 20.48 -7.02 6.41
N PRO A 219 21.45 -6.47 5.64
CA PRO A 219 21.39 -5.09 5.19
C PRO A 219 20.17 -4.86 4.30
N GLY A 220 19.31 -3.94 4.69
CA GLY A 220 18.44 -3.23 3.75
C GLY A 220 19.24 -2.34 2.78
N GLY A 221 20.56 -2.22 2.99
CA GLY A 221 21.50 -1.51 2.16
C GLY A 221 22.46 -2.38 1.33
N ALA A 222 22.45 -3.71 1.50
CA ALA A 222 23.13 -4.58 0.53
C ALA A 222 22.31 -4.55 -0.76
N VAL A 223 22.98 -4.36 -1.90
CA VAL A 223 22.39 -4.45 -3.23
C VAL A 223 21.68 -5.79 -3.34
N ARG A 224 20.36 -5.80 -3.13
CA ARG A 224 19.56 -7.02 -3.28
C ARG A 224 19.39 -7.26 -4.76
N THR A 225 19.87 -8.41 -5.22
CA THR A 225 19.73 -8.85 -6.61
C THR A 225 18.94 -10.15 -6.62
N ALA A 226 17.95 -10.23 -7.50
CA ALA A 226 17.11 -11.41 -7.69
C ALA A 226 16.83 -11.62 -9.18
N ARG A 227 16.43 -12.83 -9.57
CA ARG A 227 16.03 -13.15 -10.94
C ARG A 227 14.54 -13.48 -10.98
N ASP A 228 13.87 -12.99 -12.01
CA ASP A 228 12.50 -13.39 -12.31
C ASP A 228 12.43 -14.69 -13.13
N GLY A 229 11.19 -15.11 -13.48
CA GLY A 229 10.96 -16.33 -14.26
C GLY A 229 11.46 -16.26 -15.70
N ASP A 230 11.62 -15.06 -16.24
CA ASP A 230 12.09 -14.81 -17.62
C ASP A 230 13.62 -14.65 -17.67
N GLY A 231 14.31 -14.71 -16.51
CA GLY A 231 15.76 -14.61 -16.38
C GLY A 231 16.26 -13.18 -16.21
N ASN A 232 15.39 -12.15 -16.18
CA ASN A 232 15.80 -10.78 -15.94
C ASN A 232 16.38 -10.64 -14.53
N THR A 233 17.45 -9.85 -14.43
CA THR A 233 18.12 -9.56 -13.16
C THR A 233 17.60 -8.25 -12.59
N TRP A 234 16.96 -8.32 -11.44
CA TRP A 234 16.42 -7.19 -10.67
C TRP A 234 17.42 -6.79 -9.59
N THR A 235 17.77 -5.53 -9.54
CA THR A 235 18.71 -4.99 -8.55
C THR A 235 18.06 -3.80 -7.84
N VAL A 236 17.92 -3.86 -6.52
CA VAL A 236 17.38 -2.75 -5.72
C VAL A 236 18.45 -1.66 -5.62
N LEU A 237 18.14 -0.47 -6.14
CA LEU A 237 19.02 0.70 -6.12
C LEU A 237 18.73 1.61 -4.92
N ALA A 238 17.46 1.74 -4.53
CA ALA A 238 17.03 2.56 -3.41
C ALA A 238 15.70 2.06 -2.82
N GLU A 239 15.50 2.33 -1.53
CA GLU A 239 14.25 2.11 -0.81
C GLU A 239 13.88 3.37 -0.05
N ALA A 240 12.61 3.72 -0.05
CA ALA A 240 12.08 4.87 0.65
C ALA A 240 10.74 4.50 1.31
N PRO A 241 10.73 4.30 2.64
CA PRO A 241 9.49 4.12 3.39
C PRO A 241 8.64 5.39 3.26
N SER A 242 7.32 5.20 3.11
CA SER A 242 6.36 6.29 3.09
C SER A 242 5.09 5.92 3.84
N ALA A 243 4.36 6.94 4.30
CA ALA A 243 3.02 6.77 4.87
C ALA A 243 2.03 6.14 3.86
N PHE A 244 2.27 6.34 2.56
CA PHE A 244 1.41 5.91 1.45
C PHE A 244 1.83 4.60 0.78
N GLY A 245 2.85 3.90 1.28
CA GLY A 245 3.38 2.66 0.73
C GLY A 245 4.90 2.65 0.67
N GLY A 246 5.49 1.46 0.56
CA GLY A 246 6.95 1.32 0.40
C GLY A 246 7.36 1.60 -1.05
N LEU A 247 8.24 2.59 -1.25
CA LEU A 247 8.79 2.89 -2.56
C LEU A 247 10.13 2.18 -2.76
N LYS A 248 10.35 1.67 -3.98
CA LYS A 248 11.64 1.10 -4.39
C LYS A 248 12.02 1.62 -5.78
N VAL A 249 13.30 1.83 -5.96
CA VAL A 249 13.90 2.02 -7.28
C VAL A 249 14.71 0.77 -7.58
N VAL A 250 14.41 0.13 -8.69
CA VAL A 250 15.11 -1.07 -9.13
C VAL A 250 15.70 -0.88 -10.53
N SER A 251 16.81 -1.57 -10.81
CA SER A 251 17.32 -1.77 -12.16
C SER A 251 16.91 -3.17 -12.62
N ILE A 252 16.37 -3.29 -13.80
CA ILE A 252 15.97 -4.56 -14.42
C ILE A 252 16.81 -4.74 -15.67
N ALA A 253 17.66 -5.77 -15.67
CA ALA A 253 18.56 -6.09 -16.78
C ALA A 253 18.09 -7.37 -17.46
N ASP A 254 17.90 -7.30 -18.77
CA ASP A 254 17.53 -8.41 -19.63
C ASP A 254 18.73 -9.36 -19.84
N PRO A 255 18.54 -10.70 -19.79
CA PRO A 255 19.60 -11.67 -20.06
C PRO A 255 20.16 -11.58 -21.49
N ALA A 256 19.43 -11.03 -22.44
CA ALA A 256 19.89 -10.81 -23.82
C ALA A 256 20.86 -9.63 -23.97
N GLY A 257 21.19 -8.92 -22.88
CA GLY A 257 22.15 -7.82 -22.88
C GLY A 257 21.58 -6.48 -23.37
N VAL A 258 20.25 -6.34 -23.42
CA VAL A 258 19.60 -5.04 -23.63
C VAL A 258 19.91 -4.13 -22.44
N ALA A 259 20.10 -2.84 -22.73
CA ALA A 259 20.40 -1.88 -21.68
C ALA A 259 19.33 -1.90 -20.56
N PRO A 260 19.73 -1.90 -19.27
CA PRO A 260 18.81 -2.06 -18.18
C PRO A 260 17.84 -0.89 -18.06
N VAL A 261 16.60 -1.19 -17.73
CA VAL A 261 15.58 -0.19 -17.37
C VAL A 261 15.63 0.10 -15.88
N ARG A 262 15.32 1.34 -15.49
CA ARG A 262 15.16 1.73 -14.08
C ARG A 262 13.67 1.88 -13.79
N ALA A 263 13.15 1.10 -12.85
CA ALA A 263 11.74 1.11 -12.51
C ALA A 263 11.48 1.70 -11.12
N LEU A 264 10.40 2.46 -10.99
CA LEU A 264 9.83 2.91 -9.74
C LEU A 264 8.73 1.93 -9.33
N LEU A 265 8.86 1.34 -8.14
CA LEU A 265 7.87 0.44 -7.57
C LEU A 265 7.22 1.08 -6.33
N ARG A 266 5.91 0.81 -6.16
CA ARG A 266 5.18 1.05 -4.91
C ARG A 266 4.56 -0.27 -4.46
N ASP A 267 4.91 -0.73 -3.26
CA ASP A 267 4.44 -2.01 -2.69
C ASP A 267 4.60 -3.20 -3.66
N GLY A 268 5.73 -3.24 -4.36
CA GLY A 268 6.07 -4.26 -5.35
C GLY A 268 5.48 -4.04 -6.75
N LEU A 269 4.60 -3.07 -6.93
CA LEU A 269 4.00 -2.73 -8.22
C LEU A 269 4.84 -1.71 -8.97
N VAL A 270 5.21 -2.01 -10.21
CA VAL A 270 5.87 -1.06 -11.12
C VAL A 270 4.90 0.07 -11.46
N GLN A 271 5.27 1.29 -11.07
CA GLN A 271 4.51 2.51 -11.37
C GLN A 271 4.94 3.12 -12.70
N ASN A 272 6.23 3.09 -12.98
CA ASN A 272 6.80 3.55 -14.23
C ASN A 272 8.22 2.98 -14.39
N ALA A 273 8.73 2.98 -15.60
CA ALA A 273 10.10 2.60 -15.90
C ALA A 273 10.77 3.63 -16.83
N MET A 274 12.08 3.78 -16.69
CA MET A 274 12.94 4.66 -17.48
C MET A 274 13.93 3.81 -18.27
N ALA A 275 13.91 3.95 -19.57
CA ALA A 275 14.91 3.36 -20.44
C ALA A 275 16.30 3.98 -20.23
N ALA A 276 17.35 3.36 -20.76
CA ALA A 276 18.72 3.82 -20.60
C ALA A 276 18.98 5.21 -21.20
N ASP A 277 18.18 5.61 -22.20
CA ASP A 277 18.25 6.94 -22.82
C ASP A 277 17.50 8.04 -22.03
N GLY A 278 16.92 7.69 -20.87
CA GLY A 278 16.20 8.60 -19.99
C GLY A 278 14.73 8.81 -20.33
N ARG A 279 14.20 8.16 -21.38
CA ARG A 279 12.78 8.22 -21.73
C ARG A 279 11.94 7.24 -20.91
N SER A 280 10.63 7.50 -20.83
CA SER A 280 9.69 6.52 -20.25
C SER A 280 9.67 5.24 -21.07
N ASP A 281 9.70 4.09 -20.39
CA ASP A 281 9.48 2.76 -20.98
C ASP A 281 8.00 2.33 -20.90
N ALA A 282 7.13 3.23 -20.45
CA ALA A 282 5.70 2.96 -20.27
C ALA A 282 4.85 3.74 -21.28
N LEU A 283 4.00 3.03 -22.02
CA LEU A 283 3.17 3.61 -23.09
C LEU A 283 2.21 4.68 -22.57
N PHE A 284 1.67 4.54 -21.35
CA PHE A 284 0.67 5.47 -20.83
C PHE A 284 1.19 6.91 -20.75
N ALA A 285 2.48 7.13 -20.51
CA ALA A 285 3.05 8.47 -20.43
C ALA A 285 2.88 9.22 -21.76
N TYR A 286 3.12 8.55 -22.87
CA TYR A 286 2.94 9.10 -24.22
C TYR A 286 1.48 9.15 -24.64
N ALA A 287 0.69 8.14 -24.27
CA ALA A 287 -0.72 8.08 -24.61
C ALA A 287 -1.50 9.24 -23.99
N LEU A 288 -1.28 9.55 -22.71
CA LEU A 288 -1.93 10.68 -22.04
C LEU A 288 -1.57 12.00 -22.68
N GLU A 289 -0.29 12.23 -22.97
CA GLU A 289 0.18 13.45 -23.64
C GLU A 289 -0.46 13.60 -25.02
N ASN A 290 -0.35 12.60 -25.88
CA ASN A 290 -0.87 12.65 -27.25
C ASN A 290 -2.39 12.79 -27.29
N LEU A 291 -3.11 12.14 -26.37
CA LEU A 291 -4.56 12.30 -26.24
C LEU A 291 -4.95 13.74 -25.85
N ALA A 292 -4.32 14.29 -24.82
CA ALA A 292 -4.60 15.66 -24.38
C ALA A 292 -4.31 16.68 -25.48
N LEU A 293 -3.16 16.56 -26.15
CA LEU A 293 -2.76 17.44 -27.25
C LEU A 293 -3.64 17.30 -28.50
N SER A 294 -4.26 16.14 -28.72
CA SER A 294 -5.21 15.96 -29.84
C SER A 294 -6.50 16.78 -29.65
N ALA A 295 -6.94 16.96 -28.43
CA ALA A 295 -8.12 17.76 -28.08
C ALA A 295 -7.77 19.25 -27.95
N VAL A 296 -6.61 19.57 -27.40
CA VAL A 296 -6.11 20.92 -27.16
C VAL A 296 -4.66 21.01 -27.67
N PRO A 297 -4.43 21.36 -28.95
CA PRO A 297 -3.09 21.30 -29.56
C PRO A 297 -2.04 22.25 -28.98
N ALA A 298 -2.46 23.36 -28.38
CA ALA A 298 -1.57 24.38 -27.81
C ALA A 298 -2.02 24.80 -26.41
N PRO A 299 -1.99 23.89 -25.42
CA PRO A 299 -2.40 24.21 -24.06
C PRO A 299 -1.41 25.18 -23.43
N LYS A 300 -1.89 26.15 -22.69
CA LYS A 300 -1.06 27.08 -21.91
C LYS A 300 -0.84 26.56 -20.50
N ARG A 301 -1.87 25.96 -19.90
CA ARG A 301 -1.85 25.43 -18.54
C ARG A 301 -2.31 23.98 -18.49
N ALA A 302 -1.55 23.17 -17.80
CA ALA A 302 -1.84 21.75 -17.59
C ALA A 302 -1.85 21.41 -16.09
N LEU A 303 -2.75 20.54 -15.70
CA LEU A 303 -2.78 19.90 -14.39
C LEU A 303 -2.47 18.41 -14.57
N VAL A 304 -1.51 17.90 -13.83
CA VAL A 304 -1.19 16.47 -13.78
C VAL A 304 -1.53 15.95 -12.38
N LEU A 305 -2.48 15.05 -12.30
CA LEU A 305 -2.88 14.38 -11.08
C LEU A 305 -2.18 13.03 -10.99
N GLY A 306 -1.24 12.93 -10.03
CA GLY A 306 -0.28 11.84 -9.92
C GLY A 306 1.04 12.17 -10.60
N LEU A 307 2.16 11.98 -9.89
CA LEU A 307 3.49 12.27 -10.40
C LEU A 307 4.18 11.03 -11.00
N GLY A 308 4.12 9.91 -10.30
CA GLY A 308 4.91 8.73 -10.63
C GLY A 308 6.40 9.06 -10.77
N ALA A 309 7.03 8.68 -11.89
CA ALA A 309 8.42 9.03 -12.18
C ALA A 309 8.61 10.45 -12.77
N GLY A 310 7.53 11.19 -13.03
CA GLY A 310 7.59 12.58 -13.47
C GLY A 310 7.73 12.80 -14.98
N PHE A 311 7.59 11.79 -15.82
CA PHE A 311 7.78 11.93 -17.28
C PHE A 311 6.74 12.83 -17.92
N VAL A 312 5.47 12.64 -17.60
CA VAL A 312 4.35 13.40 -18.21
C VAL A 312 4.48 14.91 -17.93
N PRO A 313 4.61 15.38 -16.67
CA PRO A 313 4.75 16.82 -16.43
C PRO A 313 6.02 17.41 -17.02
N MET A 314 7.13 16.65 -17.07
CA MET A 314 8.37 17.12 -17.68
C MET A 314 8.26 17.25 -19.21
N ALA A 315 7.54 16.34 -19.87
CA ALA A 315 7.30 16.41 -21.31
C ALA A 315 6.45 17.65 -21.67
N LEU A 316 5.39 17.94 -20.91
CA LEU A 316 4.56 19.13 -21.11
C LEU A 316 5.34 20.42 -20.83
N ALA A 317 6.11 20.47 -19.76
CA ALA A 317 6.95 21.64 -19.44
C ALA A 317 8.01 21.90 -20.51
N ALA A 318 8.59 20.86 -21.12
CA ALA A 318 9.54 20.99 -22.24
C ALA A 318 8.89 21.59 -23.51
N ARG A 319 7.56 21.49 -23.65
CA ARG A 319 6.77 22.15 -24.70
C ARG A 319 6.41 23.60 -24.38
N GLY A 320 6.82 24.12 -23.21
CA GLY A 320 6.50 25.48 -22.76
C GLY A 320 5.13 25.61 -22.09
N VAL A 321 4.48 24.51 -21.72
CA VAL A 321 3.23 24.51 -20.97
C VAL A 321 3.52 24.81 -19.49
N SER A 322 2.73 25.69 -18.87
CA SER A 322 2.74 25.89 -17.43
C SER A 322 2.06 24.70 -16.75
N VAL A 323 2.79 23.92 -15.97
CA VAL A 323 2.31 22.65 -15.41
C VAL A 323 2.23 22.73 -13.89
N ASP A 324 1.09 22.37 -13.36
CA ASP A 324 0.90 22.05 -11.95
C ASP A 324 0.77 20.52 -11.78
N VAL A 325 1.44 19.96 -10.76
CA VAL A 325 1.42 18.54 -10.43
C VAL A 325 0.89 18.36 -9.02
N VAL A 326 -0.07 17.47 -8.84
CA VAL A 326 -0.59 17.09 -7.52
C VAL A 326 -0.17 15.65 -7.22
N GLU A 327 0.63 15.49 -6.16
CA GLU A 327 1.09 14.17 -5.68
C GLU A 327 0.88 14.10 -4.17
N ILE A 328 0.19 13.07 -3.70
CA ILE A 328 -0.12 12.92 -2.29
C ILE A 328 1.11 12.55 -1.44
N ASP A 329 2.08 11.88 -2.05
CA ASP A 329 3.25 11.33 -1.36
C ASP A 329 4.51 12.16 -1.64
N PRO A 330 4.99 12.98 -0.67
CA PRO A 330 6.21 13.77 -0.86
C PRO A 330 7.45 12.91 -1.15
N LYS A 331 7.44 11.63 -0.75
CA LYS A 331 8.54 10.71 -1.06
C LYS A 331 8.60 10.34 -2.53
N VAL A 332 7.48 10.32 -3.25
CA VAL A 332 7.47 10.14 -4.71
C VAL A 332 8.17 11.31 -5.38
N VAL A 333 7.91 12.55 -4.96
CA VAL A 333 8.58 13.75 -5.49
C VAL A 333 10.10 13.67 -5.29
N GLU A 334 10.54 13.26 -4.09
CA GLU A 334 11.96 13.08 -3.77
C GLU A 334 12.62 12.00 -4.64
N VAL A 335 11.98 10.84 -4.76
CA VAL A 335 12.49 9.69 -5.53
C VAL A 335 12.52 10.00 -7.02
N ALA A 336 11.47 10.63 -7.56
CA ALA A 336 11.41 11.06 -8.96
C ALA A 336 12.56 12.03 -9.30
N GLY A 337 12.83 12.98 -8.41
CA GLY A 337 13.94 13.93 -8.58
C GLY A 337 15.31 13.25 -8.54
N ARG A 338 15.54 12.35 -7.59
CA ARG A 338 16.85 11.69 -7.42
C ARG A 338 17.17 10.65 -8.48
N HIS A 339 16.16 9.93 -8.96
CA HIS A 339 16.39 8.72 -9.76
C HIS A 339 15.84 8.78 -11.19
N PHE A 340 14.90 9.70 -11.49
CA PHE A 340 14.21 9.75 -12.78
C PHE A 340 14.32 11.10 -13.49
N GLY A 341 15.13 12.01 -12.96
CA GLY A 341 15.40 13.30 -13.61
C GLY A 341 14.26 14.32 -13.52
N PHE A 342 13.28 14.09 -12.66
CA PHE A 342 12.22 15.07 -12.38
C PHE A 342 12.80 16.33 -11.74
N ARG A 343 12.38 17.51 -12.22
CA ARG A 343 12.83 18.81 -11.74
C ARG A 343 11.67 19.58 -11.17
N ALA A 344 11.49 19.52 -9.87
CA ALA A 344 10.40 20.20 -9.16
C ALA A 344 10.37 21.73 -9.41
N GLY A 345 11.52 22.37 -9.68
CA GLY A 345 11.57 23.80 -10.01
C GLY A 345 11.09 24.16 -11.44
N ALA A 346 10.82 23.18 -12.30
CA ALA A 346 10.29 23.41 -13.65
C ALA A 346 8.75 23.39 -13.72
N VAL A 347 8.08 22.99 -12.64
CA VAL A 347 6.61 22.83 -12.53
C VAL A 347 6.15 23.26 -11.13
N GLY A 348 4.87 23.58 -10.98
CA GLY A 348 4.24 23.76 -9.68
C GLY A 348 3.99 22.40 -9.02
N VAL A 349 4.56 22.12 -7.85
CA VAL A 349 4.33 20.87 -7.13
C VAL A 349 3.45 21.09 -5.90
N HIS A 350 2.33 20.40 -5.83
CA HIS A 350 1.37 20.45 -4.73
C HIS A 350 1.31 19.08 -4.05
N THR A 351 1.73 19.03 -2.77
CA THR A 351 1.71 17.78 -2.01
C THR A 351 0.43 17.68 -1.20
N GLU A 352 -0.61 17.16 -1.85
CA GLU A 352 -1.94 17.01 -1.26
C GLU A 352 -2.80 15.99 -2.02
N ASP A 353 -3.98 15.68 -1.49
CA ASP A 353 -4.97 14.83 -2.17
C ASP A 353 -5.53 15.51 -3.43
N ALA A 354 -5.58 14.76 -4.53
CA ALA A 354 -6.01 15.26 -5.85
C ALA A 354 -7.44 15.85 -5.84
N ARG A 355 -8.38 15.20 -5.13
CA ARG A 355 -9.77 15.69 -5.05
C ARG A 355 -9.85 16.98 -4.25
N THR A 356 -9.09 17.08 -3.17
CA THR A 356 -9.00 18.28 -2.35
C THR A 356 -8.48 19.46 -3.16
N PHE A 357 -7.45 19.22 -3.99
CA PHE A 357 -6.90 20.24 -4.88
C PHE A 357 -7.93 20.69 -5.93
N VAL A 358 -8.53 19.73 -6.65
CA VAL A 358 -9.48 20.02 -7.74
C VAL A 358 -10.71 20.79 -7.26
N ARG A 359 -11.24 20.48 -6.06
CA ARG A 359 -12.35 21.23 -5.43
C ARG A 359 -12.04 22.70 -5.17
N ARG A 360 -10.76 23.06 -5.01
CA ARG A 360 -10.31 24.43 -4.77
C ARG A 360 -9.73 25.10 -6.00
N CYS A 361 -9.92 24.50 -7.18
CA CYS A 361 -9.39 24.99 -8.44
C CYS A 361 -9.86 26.43 -8.72
N ALA A 362 -8.98 27.41 -8.47
CA ALA A 362 -9.28 28.82 -8.65
C ALA A 362 -9.06 29.29 -10.10
N GLU A 363 -8.11 28.70 -10.78
CA GLU A 363 -7.76 29.03 -12.15
C GLU A 363 -7.85 27.78 -13.03
N PRO A 364 -8.70 27.81 -14.08
CA PRO A 364 -8.94 26.62 -14.90
C PRO A 364 -7.71 26.24 -15.74
N TYR A 365 -7.64 24.96 -16.09
CA TYR A 365 -6.61 24.35 -16.92
C TYR A 365 -7.15 24.04 -18.32
N ASP A 366 -6.27 24.09 -19.32
CA ASP A 366 -6.62 23.70 -20.68
C ASP A 366 -6.65 22.17 -20.82
N ILE A 367 -5.76 21.48 -20.12
CA ILE A 367 -5.72 20.01 -20.06
C ILE A 367 -5.51 19.54 -18.61
N VAL A 368 -6.21 18.46 -18.26
CA VAL A 368 -5.99 17.73 -17.01
C VAL A 368 -5.64 16.29 -17.37
N LEU A 369 -4.52 15.80 -16.85
CA LEU A 369 -4.06 14.43 -17.03
C LEU A 369 -4.20 13.68 -15.70
N VAL A 370 -4.89 12.55 -15.73
CA VAL A 370 -5.22 11.76 -14.53
C VAL A 370 -4.49 10.41 -14.60
N ASP A 371 -3.54 10.22 -13.68
CA ASP A 371 -2.78 8.97 -13.51
C ASP A 371 -2.68 8.65 -12.02
N LEU A 372 -3.83 8.36 -11.42
CA LEU A 372 -4.01 8.20 -9.98
C LEU A 372 -4.21 6.74 -9.61
N PHE A 373 -3.12 6.08 -9.18
CA PHE A 373 -3.17 4.70 -8.72
C PHE A 373 -2.62 4.58 -7.30
N ASN A 374 -3.32 3.81 -6.47
CA ASN A 374 -2.87 3.40 -5.16
C ASN A 374 -2.90 1.87 -5.08
N GLY A 375 -1.71 1.26 -5.17
CA GLY A 375 -1.61 -0.20 -5.24
C GLY A 375 -2.35 -0.77 -6.47
N ASP A 376 -3.40 -1.55 -6.24
CA ASP A 376 -4.08 -2.35 -7.27
C ASP A 376 -5.20 -1.60 -8.01
N GLY A 377 -5.33 -0.28 -7.88
CA GLY A 377 -6.38 0.44 -8.58
C GLY A 377 -6.50 1.92 -8.24
N MET A 378 -7.45 2.59 -8.88
CA MET A 378 -7.80 3.97 -8.55
C MET A 378 -8.56 4.01 -7.23
N PRO A 379 -8.27 4.99 -6.35
CA PRO A 379 -9.05 5.21 -5.13
C PRO A 379 -10.53 5.50 -5.44
N GLU A 380 -11.44 4.93 -4.64
CA GLU A 380 -12.89 5.02 -4.86
C GLU A 380 -13.42 6.45 -4.98
N HIS A 381 -12.90 7.38 -4.18
CA HIS A 381 -13.32 8.78 -4.17
C HIS A 381 -12.85 9.58 -5.40
N LEU A 382 -12.03 8.99 -6.26
CA LEU A 382 -11.49 9.60 -7.49
C LEU A 382 -12.14 9.05 -8.77
N VAL A 383 -13.18 8.24 -8.65
CA VAL A 383 -13.94 7.70 -9.80
C VAL A 383 -15.41 8.09 -9.78
N THR A 384 -15.82 8.96 -8.85
CA THR A 384 -17.22 9.35 -8.64
C THR A 384 -17.68 10.48 -9.56
N LEU A 385 -18.99 10.61 -9.71
CA LEU A 385 -19.64 11.66 -10.49
C LEU A 385 -19.27 13.05 -9.97
N GLU A 386 -19.17 13.18 -8.65
CA GLU A 386 -18.80 14.41 -7.97
C GLU A 386 -17.36 14.81 -8.32
N PHE A 387 -16.41 13.87 -8.27
CA PHE A 387 -15.02 14.14 -8.67
C PHE A 387 -14.91 14.50 -10.16
N MET A 388 -15.61 13.77 -11.04
CA MET A 388 -15.62 14.10 -12.48
C MET A 388 -16.27 15.48 -12.75
N THR A 389 -17.24 15.88 -11.94
CA THR A 389 -17.84 17.21 -12.01
C THR A 389 -16.87 18.29 -11.57
N ASP A 390 -16.16 18.06 -10.47
CA ASP A 390 -15.12 18.97 -9.98
C ASP A 390 -13.99 19.12 -11.04
N LEU A 391 -13.56 18.03 -11.67
CA LEU A 391 -12.60 18.05 -12.78
C LEU A 391 -13.11 18.90 -13.96
N ALA A 392 -14.37 18.70 -14.38
CA ALA A 392 -14.93 19.43 -15.49
C ALA A 392 -15.09 20.94 -15.21
N ASN A 393 -15.29 21.31 -13.95
CA ASN A 393 -15.35 22.70 -13.50
C ASN A 393 -13.95 23.35 -13.40
N CYS A 394 -12.90 22.54 -13.28
CA CYS A 394 -11.51 22.98 -13.28
C CYS A 394 -10.92 23.15 -14.70
N LEU A 395 -11.72 22.91 -15.76
CA LEU A 395 -11.31 23.07 -17.15
C LEU A 395 -11.73 24.42 -17.73
N THR A 396 -10.90 24.95 -18.63
CA THR A 396 -11.31 26.05 -19.53
C THR A 396 -12.44 25.59 -20.47
N PRO A 397 -13.20 26.55 -21.08
CA PRO A 397 -14.27 26.24 -22.05
C PRO A 397 -13.77 25.48 -23.24
N GLY A 398 -13.17 24.62 -23.46
CA GLY A 398 -12.56 23.85 -24.56
C GLY A 398 -11.55 22.88 -24.05
N GLY A 399 -11.37 22.85 -22.73
CA GLY A 399 -10.41 22.00 -22.09
C GLY A 399 -10.79 20.53 -22.12
N ALA A 400 -9.81 19.65 -21.87
CA ALA A 400 -9.97 18.23 -21.94
C ALA A 400 -9.30 17.49 -20.77
N VAL A 401 -9.87 16.33 -20.39
CA VAL A 401 -9.30 15.38 -19.44
C VAL A 401 -8.80 14.16 -20.19
N ALA A 402 -7.53 13.80 -20.01
CA ALA A 402 -6.98 12.51 -20.42
C ALA A 402 -6.70 11.66 -19.17
N ALA A 403 -7.15 10.40 -19.15
CA ALA A 403 -6.99 9.54 -17.99
C ALA A 403 -6.43 8.16 -18.37
N ASN A 404 -5.50 7.66 -17.56
CA ASN A 404 -5.04 6.29 -17.58
C ASN A 404 -5.95 5.44 -16.69
N THR A 405 -6.28 4.23 -17.13
CA THR A 405 -7.05 3.25 -16.36
C THR A 405 -6.57 1.85 -16.66
N PHE A 406 -6.81 0.92 -15.74
CA PHE A 406 -6.58 -0.51 -15.94
C PHE A 406 -7.91 -1.27 -15.92
N PHE A 407 -7.98 -2.39 -16.63
CA PHE A 407 -9.13 -3.26 -16.62
C PHE A 407 -8.74 -4.71 -16.92
N ALA A 408 -9.60 -5.65 -16.46
CA ALA A 408 -9.51 -7.05 -16.86
C ALA A 408 -10.22 -7.23 -18.19
N THR A 409 -9.56 -7.81 -19.17
CA THR A 409 -10.12 -8.00 -20.53
C THR A 409 -11.32 -8.95 -20.53
N GLY A 410 -11.34 -9.94 -19.62
CA GLY A 410 -12.44 -10.87 -19.45
C GLY A 410 -13.68 -10.31 -18.72
N ASN A 411 -13.51 -9.25 -17.89
CA ASN A 411 -14.60 -8.59 -17.18
C ASN A 411 -14.36 -7.06 -17.11
N PRO A 412 -14.74 -6.32 -18.17
CA PRO A 412 -14.51 -4.88 -18.23
C PRO A 412 -15.55 -4.04 -17.46
N LEU A 413 -16.21 -4.58 -16.44
CA LEU A 413 -17.31 -3.89 -15.74
C LEU A 413 -16.83 -2.63 -15.03
N SER A 414 -15.66 -2.66 -14.35
CA SER A 414 -15.08 -1.48 -13.70
C SER A 414 -14.82 -0.35 -14.70
N GLN A 415 -14.22 -0.67 -15.83
CA GLN A 415 -13.99 0.28 -16.91
C GLN A 415 -15.29 0.87 -17.46
N ARG A 416 -16.30 0.02 -17.70
CA ARG A 416 -17.61 0.47 -18.19
C ARG A 416 -18.32 1.40 -17.20
N LEU A 417 -18.22 1.14 -15.90
CA LEU A 417 -18.73 2.02 -14.85
C LEU A 417 -18.01 3.38 -14.82
N LEU A 418 -16.68 3.38 -14.95
CA LEU A 418 -15.91 4.63 -15.05
C LEU A 418 -16.34 5.45 -16.29
N ILE A 419 -16.45 4.81 -17.45
CA ILE A 419 -16.93 5.46 -18.68
C ILE A 419 -18.37 5.95 -18.51
N ALA A 420 -19.27 5.16 -17.92
CA ALA A 420 -20.64 5.60 -17.62
C ALA A 420 -20.66 6.84 -16.72
N THR A 421 -19.81 6.88 -15.71
CA THR A 421 -19.67 8.05 -14.82
C THR A 421 -19.15 9.28 -15.58
N MET A 422 -18.09 9.13 -16.37
CA MET A 422 -17.53 10.23 -17.16
C MET A 422 -18.50 10.75 -18.21
N THR A 423 -19.25 9.88 -18.88
CA THR A 423 -20.21 10.29 -19.91
C THR A 423 -21.38 11.11 -19.35
N ARG A 424 -21.72 10.98 -18.06
CA ARG A 424 -22.73 11.83 -17.39
C ARG A 424 -22.30 13.29 -17.26
N VAL A 425 -20.98 13.54 -17.16
CA VAL A 425 -20.42 14.88 -17.00
C VAL A 425 -20.00 15.49 -18.34
N PHE A 426 -19.34 14.70 -19.18
CA PHE A 426 -18.74 15.16 -20.43
C PHE A 426 -19.59 14.84 -21.68
N GLY A 427 -20.65 14.05 -21.53
CA GLY A 427 -21.52 13.61 -22.65
C GLY A 427 -20.92 12.50 -23.50
N ARG A 428 -19.64 12.58 -23.81
CA ARG A 428 -18.91 11.60 -24.63
C ARG A 428 -17.50 11.37 -24.09
N VAL A 429 -16.96 10.15 -24.29
CA VAL A 429 -15.61 9.74 -23.94
C VAL A 429 -15.00 8.98 -25.09
N LEU A 430 -13.82 9.35 -25.53
CA LEU A 430 -12.99 8.49 -26.40
C LEU A 430 -12.27 7.50 -25.52
N PHE A 431 -12.46 6.21 -25.78
CA PHE A 431 -11.77 5.13 -25.12
C PHE A 431 -10.83 4.41 -26.09
N LEU A 432 -9.56 4.27 -25.68
CA LEU A 432 -8.53 3.52 -26.39
C LEU A 432 -8.09 2.33 -25.52
N PRO A 433 -8.46 1.09 -25.84
CA PRO A 433 -7.94 -0.09 -25.16
C PRO A 433 -6.52 -0.38 -25.63
N GLU A 434 -5.61 -0.63 -24.72
CA GLU A 434 -4.30 -1.19 -25.03
C GLU A 434 -4.44 -2.71 -25.20
N ASP A 435 -4.89 -3.13 -26.36
CA ASP A 435 -5.13 -4.53 -26.67
C ASP A 435 -3.81 -5.30 -26.86
N THR A 436 -3.28 -5.82 -25.78
CA THR A 436 -2.05 -6.63 -25.76
C THR A 436 -2.32 -8.14 -25.82
N GLY A 437 -3.59 -8.57 -25.75
CA GLY A 437 -3.98 -9.96 -25.58
C GLY A 437 -3.77 -10.52 -24.17
N ALA A 438 -3.30 -9.68 -23.24
CA ALA A 438 -3.12 -10.06 -21.84
C ALA A 438 -4.44 -10.05 -21.07
N GLU A 439 -4.49 -10.77 -19.96
CA GLU A 439 -5.64 -10.80 -19.04
C GLU A 439 -5.92 -9.39 -18.46
N LEU A 440 -4.90 -8.57 -18.35
CA LEU A 440 -4.93 -7.20 -17.85
C LEU A 440 -4.44 -6.25 -18.92
N SER A 441 -5.11 -5.12 -19.05
CA SER A 441 -4.78 -4.13 -20.06
C SER A 441 -4.93 -2.69 -19.53
N ASN A 442 -4.12 -1.78 -20.03
CA ASN A 442 -4.37 -0.35 -19.87
C ASN A 442 -5.51 0.08 -20.80
N GLY A 443 -6.20 1.12 -20.37
CA GLY A 443 -7.15 1.85 -21.19
C GLY A 443 -6.94 3.34 -21.03
N TYR A 444 -6.97 4.06 -22.15
CA TYR A 444 -6.80 5.50 -22.16
C TYR A 444 -8.12 6.16 -22.48
N LEU A 445 -8.48 7.16 -21.69
CA LEU A 445 -9.74 7.89 -21.79
C LEU A 445 -9.45 9.34 -22.13
N LEU A 446 -10.19 9.91 -23.09
CA LEU A 446 -10.20 11.34 -23.35
C LEU A 446 -11.64 11.83 -23.27
N ALA A 447 -11.87 12.88 -22.49
CA ALA A 447 -13.17 13.51 -22.33
C ALA A 447 -13.08 15.03 -22.42
N SER A 448 -14.08 15.65 -23.01
CA SER A 448 -14.26 17.10 -23.05
C SER A 448 -15.73 17.40 -23.25
N ARG A 449 -16.20 18.55 -22.71
CA ARG A 449 -17.57 19.03 -22.96
C ARG A 449 -17.73 19.57 -24.39
N THR A 450 -16.69 20.12 -24.98
CA THR A 450 -16.77 20.89 -26.24
C THR A 450 -15.70 20.53 -27.26
N ALA A 451 -14.48 20.14 -26.84
CA ALA A 451 -13.42 19.77 -27.77
C ALA A 451 -13.78 18.51 -28.57
N PRO A 452 -13.31 18.39 -29.81
CA PRO A 452 -13.57 17.22 -30.63
C PRO A 452 -12.85 15.99 -30.05
N LEU A 453 -13.52 14.84 -30.05
CA LEU A 453 -12.96 13.56 -29.64
C LEU A 453 -12.76 12.70 -30.91
N ASP A 454 -11.70 12.97 -31.65
CA ASP A 454 -11.36 12.21 -32.85
C ASP A 454 -10.07 11.42 -32.68
N ARG A 455 -10.18 10.08 -32.65
CA ARG A 455 -9.02 9.20 -32.57
C ARG A 455 -8.01 9.35 -33.71
N ARG A 456 -8.46 9.87 -34.87
CA ARG A 456 -7.60 10.09 -36.06
C ARG A 456 -6.71 11.32 -35.89
N ALA A 457 -7.12 12.25 -35.03
CA ALA A 457 -6.34 13.44 -34.69
C ALA A 457 -5.25 13.15 -33.65
N VAL A 458 -5.28 11.99 -33.01
CA VAL A 458 -4.28 11.61 -32.00
C VAL A 458 -2.95 11.31 -32.68
N GLY A 459 -1.95 12.12 -32.39
CA GLY A 459 -0.59 11.95 -32.89
C GLY A 459 0.13 10.74 -32.27
N THR A 460 1.26 10.40 -32.88
CA THR A 460 2.18 9.38 -32.35
C THR A 460 3.57 9.98 -32.08
N ASP A 461 3.61 11.29 -31.86
CA ASP A 461 4.85 12.01 -31.69
C ASP A 461 5.55 11.63 -30.39
N GLY A 462 6.86 11.54 -30.44
CA GLY A 462 7.69 11.22 -29.29
C GLY A 462 7.61 9.76 -28.82
N LEU A 463 6.75 8.91 -29.41
CA LEU A 463 6.68 7.50 -29.04
C LEU A 463 7.95 6.75 -29.47
N PRO A 464 8.53 5.93 -28.57
CA PRO A 464 9.53 4.93 -28.92
C PRO A 464 9.02 3.96 -30.00
N ASP A 465 9.93 3.47 -30.84
CA ASP A 465 9.55 2.62 -31.98
C ASP A 465 8.93 1.29 -31.58
N ASP A 466 9.31 0.75 -30.45
CA ASP A 466 8.76 -0.47 -29.83
C ASP A 466 7.36 -0.27 -29.25
N LEU A 467 7.04 0.89 -28.71
CA LEU A 467 5.73 1.23 -28.16
C LEU A 467 4.73 1.71 -29.24
N ARG A 468 5.22 2.24 -30.34
CA ARG A 468 4.40 2.78 -31.45
C ARG A 468 3.39 1.77 -32.00
N PRO A 469 3.74 0.50 -32.30
CA PRO A 469 2.78 -0.47 -32.82
C PRO A 469 1.62 -0.76 -31.85
N VAL A 470 1.92 -0.79 -30.55
CA VAL A 470 0.90 -1.01 -29.49
C VAL A 470 -0.08 0.16 -29.46
N PHE A 471 0.43 1.39 -29.48
CA PHE A 471 -0.41 2.59 -29.48
C PHE A 471 -1.25 2.73 -30.74
N VAL A 472 -0.68 2.47 -31.91
CA VAL A 472 -1.42 2.47 -33.19
C VAL A 472 -2.55 1.42 -33.17
N ARG A 473 -2.34 0.27 -32.57
CA ARG A 473 -3.38 -0.73 -32.37
C ARG A 473 -4.49 -0.22 -31.44
N ALA A 474 -4.12 0.41 -30.31
CA ALA A 474 -5.09 1.04 -29.43
C ALA A 474 -5.93 2.12 -30.13
N LEU A 475 -5.32 2.94 -30.98
CA LEU A 475 -6.00 3.93 -31.80
C LEU A 475 -6.99 3.28 -32.80
N ARG A 476 -6.62 2.17 -33.43
CA ARG A 476 -7.49 1.43 -34.36
C ARG A 476 -8.73 0.87 -33.65
N ASN A 477 -8.56 0.33 -32.44
CA ASN A 477 -9.61 -0.27 -31.62
C ASN A 477 -10.39 0.80 -30.81
N GLY A 478 -9.92 2.03 -30.83
CA GLY A 478 -10.52 3.14 -30.09
C GLY A 478 -11.92 3.50 -30.62
N ARG A 479 -12.80 3.88 -29.70
CA ARG A 479 -14.16 4.30 -29.99
C ARG A 479 -14.63 5.45 -29.11
N VAL A 480 -15.49 6.29 -29.65
CA VAL A 480 -16.20 7.31 -28.89
C VAL A 480 -17.48 6.68 -28.31
N ILE A 481 -17.67 6.78 -27.02
CA ILE A 481 -18.79 6.22 -26.27
C ILE A 481 -19.60 7.41 -25.75
N ALA A 482 -20.90 7.44 -26.05
CA ALA A 482 -21.84 8.46 -25.56
C ALA A 482 -22.66 7.94 -24.36
N ALA A 483 -23.28 8.85 -23.62
CA ALA A 483 -24.13 8.52 -22.46
C ALA A 483 -25.28 7.55 -22.75
N GLY A 484 -25.78 7.49 -24.00
CA GLY A 484 -26.82 6.55 -24.44
C GLY A 484 -26.30 5.28 -25.12
N ASP A 485 -25.00 5.02 -25.09
CA ASP A 485 -24.41 3.85 -25.75
C ASP A 485 -24.94 2.55 -25.13
N ALA A 486 -25.30 1.56 -25.98
CA ALA A 486 -25.83 0.27 -25.55
C ALA A 486 -24.87 -0.50 -24.62
N THR A 487 -23.56 -0.28 -24.72
CA THR A 487 -22.58 -0.91 -23.83
C THR A 487 -22.63 -0.41 -22.40
N LEU A 488 -23.28 0.74 -22.16
CA LEU A 488 -23.48 1.34 -20.83
C LEU A 488 -24.90 1.08 -20.30
N ALA A 489 -25.75 0.37 -21.05
CA ALA A 489 -27.14 0.12 -20.64
C ALA A 489 -27.21 -0.57 -19.27
N GLY A 490 -28.09 -0.08 -18.40
CA GLY A 490 -28.28 -0.61 -17.05
C GLY A 490 -27.18 -0.26 -16.04
N LEU A 491 -26.15 0.51 -16.41
CA LEU A 491 -25.12 0.97 -15.49
C LEU A 491 -25.50 2.33 -14.91
N ALA A 492 -25.55 2.41 -13.58
CA ALA A 492 -25.62 3.67 -12.85
C ALA A 492 -24.20 4.27 -12.71
N PRO A 493 -24.06 5.61 -12.74
CA PRO A 493 -22.79 6.26 -12.45
C PRO A 493 -22.35 5.98 -11.00
N LEU A 494 -21.05 5.94 -10.76
CA LEU A 494 -20.48 5.89 -9.42
C LEU A 494 -20.67 7.25 -8.76
N THR A 495 -21.19 7.28 -7.54
CA THR A 495 -21.36 8.50 -6.74
C THR A 495 -20.70 8.31 -5.38
N ASP A 496 -20.49 9.39 -4.63
CA ASP A 496 -19.94 9.32 -3.28
C ASP A 496 -20.81 8.46 -2.34
N ASP A 497 -22.13 8.53 -2.50
CA ASP A 497 -23.08 7.78 -1.68
C ASP A 497 -23.35 6.35 -2.18
N ALA A 498 -23.11 6.06 -3.46
CA ALA A 498 -23.36 4.77 -4.09
C ALA A 498 -22.19 4.34 -4.98
N ASN A 499 -21.10 3.90 -4.34
CA ASN A 499 -19.88 3.51 -5.02
C ASN A 499 -19.67 1.99 -4.98
N ALA A 500 -19.84 1.37 -6.13
CA ALA A 500 -19.61 -0.07 -6.29
C ALA A 500 -18.17 -0.41 -6.72
N TRP A 501 -17.27 0.58 -6.80
CA TRP A 501 -15.94 0.44 -7.40
C TRP A 501 -15.11 -0.68 -6.80
N SER A 502 -14.93 -0.71 -5.47
CA SER A 502 -14.17 -1.77 -4.79
C SER A 502 -14.76 -3.15 -4.99
N ARG A 503 -16.09 -3.26 -4.99
CA ARG A 503 -16.77 -4.54 -5.20
C ARG A 503 -16.58 -5.08 -6.62
N VAL A 504 -16.66 -4.21 -7.61
CA VAL A 504 -16.52 -4.58 -9.02
C VAL A 504 -15.07 -4.78 -9.42
N GLY A 505 -14.16 -4.05 -8.78
CA GLY A 505 -12.73 -4.15 -9.01
C GLY A 505 -12.07 -5.40 -8.41
N THR A 506 -12.79 -6.22 -7.64
CA THR A 506 -12.22 -7.38 -6.94
C THR A 506 -11.57 -8.39 -7.92
N ASP A 507 -12.26 -8.76 -8.99
CA ASP A 507 -11.73 -9.72 -9.99
C ASP A 507 -10.47 -9.15 -10.66
N PHE A 508 -10.50 -7.86 -10.98
CA PHE A 508 -9.34 -7.14 -11.50
C PHE A 508 -8.17 -7.17 -10.51
N GLN A 509 -8.41 -6.82 -9.24
CA GLN A 509 -7.38 -6.82 -8.20
C GLN A 509 -6.75 -8.21 -8.01
N VAL A 510 -7.56 -9.27 -8.04
CA VAL A 510 -7.09 -10.66 -7.96
C VAL A 510 -6.20 -11.02 -9.15
N ALA A 511 -6.65 -10.75 -10.36
CA ALA A 511 -5.90 -11.04 -11.58
C ALA A 511 -4.58 -10.23 -11.63
N PHE A 512 -4.66 -8.95 -11.30
CA PHE A 512 -3.54 -8.03 -11.25
C PHE A 512 -2.47 -8.47 -10.24
N ARG A 513 -2.90 -8.83 -9.02
CA ARG A 513 -1.97 -9.28 -7.96
C ARG A 513 -1.30 -10.62 -8.33
N ARG A 514 -2.03 -11.55 -8.92
CA ARG A 514 -1.47 -12.81 -9.42
C ARG A 514 -0.43 -12.57 -10.52
N HIS A 515 -0.72 -11.67 -11.45
CA HIS A 515 0.21 -11.29 -12.52
C HIS A 515 1.50 -10.71 -11.94
N LEU A 516 1.39 -9.73 -11.04
CA LEU A 516 2.53 -9.11 -10.35
C LEU A 516 3.38 -10.16 -9.61
N LEU A 517 2.76 -11.04 -8.82
CA LEU A 517 3.46 -12.06 -8.06
C LEU A 517 4.19 -13.09 -8.93
N ARG A 518 3.74 -13.30 -10.17
CA ARG A 518 4.45 -14.18 -11.11
C ARG A 518 5.69 -13.51 -11.71
N GLN A 519 5.61 -12.21 -11.98
CA GLN A 519 6.69 -11.46 -12.64
C GLN A 519 7.73 -10.91 -11.66
N THR A 520 7.32 -10.45 -10.47
CA THR A 520 8.24 -9.82 -9.52
C THR A 520 8.92 -10.88 -8.64
N PRO A 521 10.26 -10.89 -8.53
CA PRO A 521 10.97 -11.78 -7.61
C PRO A 521 10.54 -11.56 -6.16
N ALA A 522 10.51 -12.64 -5.35
CA ALA A 522 10.08 -12.57 -3.97
C ALA A 522 10.95 -11.63 -3.11
N GLU A 523 12.24 -11.58 -3.40
CA GLU A 523 13.22 -10.73 -2.71
C GLU A 523 12.96 -9.23 -2.95
N ILE A 524 12.38 -8.89 -4.10
CA ILE A 524 12.00 -7.50 -4.44
C ILE A 524 10.73 -7.08 -3.71
N LEU A 525 9.84 -8.02 -3.37
CA LEU A 525 8.61 -7.75 -2.62
C LEU A 525 8.85 -7.48 -1.12
N LEU A 526 10.04 -7.82 -0.60
CA LEU A 526 10.41 -7.56 0.80
C LEU A 526 10.53 -6.05 1.06
N ASN A 527 9.78 -5.56 2.04
CA ASN A 527 9.79 -4.15 2.49
C ASN A 527 10.27 -4.05 3.94
#